data_f7ce7c90c0e6526d2196aa52ebefe9ab
#
_entry.id   f7ce7c90c0e6526d2196aa52ebefe9ab
#
_cell.length_a   1.000
_cell.length_b   1.000
_cell.length_c   1.000
_cell.angle_alpha   90.00
_cell.angle_beta   90.00
_cell.angle_gamma   90.00
#
_symmetry.space_group_name_H-M   'P 1'
#
loop_
_entity.id
_entity.type
_entity.pdbx_description
1 polymer ?
#
loop_
_entity_poly.entity_id
_entity_poly.type
_entity_poly.pdbx_seq_one_letter_code
_entity_poly.pdbx_strand_id
1 'polypeptide(L)'
;MRLAPEAMRFPSLLFQHAPSSETPAGKSGSLLRRVLVTLVVMALIATRKHDNFTNPQFWAEDGSLFFADAEIFGWSVIFRSYESYLHLLPRLIAQGSTYLPLSIIPVYFATAALFVTGAIAWAIQSPRLRIPAGWAGALAIGLIPHRGEVYLAICNLQWITAIGLFALAAMDDARTTGERIGDLGLLIVAGLTGPFVILALPLFAWRALRRRSTWSFVLLGIAVGCTLAHLSTLRGRPPQPITEAWHPIRHAALILQRTWFRLFTGPIDIRTITGTWILILLSAATVFALWWRRAKVQSAWILFFAAVIVIAATGYKARIDTWAATEQYNADRYFFVSEVCLVWLLAALCVSAGIFGRILTAAVLIAPVAVNFSWFIYPPEADQHWSTYAAQIAEGKRTEVPILPQGFIIRHPGRR
;
A
#
# COMPACT_ATOMS: atom_id res chain seq x y z
N MET A 1 -55.29 -4.76 1.47
CA MET A 1 -54.20 -3.87 1.94
C MET A 1 -52.87 -4.48 1.47
N ARG A 2 -52.31 -4.05 0.31
CA ARG A 2 -51.09 -4.59 -0.26
C ARG A 2 -49.93 -3.75 0.26
N LEU A 3 -49.13 -4.32 1.15
CA LEU A 3 -47.84 -3.73 1.54
C LEU A 3 -46.86 -3.92 0.38
N ALA A 4 -46.49 -2.84 -0.29
CA ALA A 4 -45.40 -2.84 -1.24
C ALA A 4 -44.06 -3.06 -0.49
N PRO A 5 -43.13 -3.89 -1.00
CA PRO A 5 -41.80 -4.04 -0.39
C PRO A 5 -41.01 -2.73 -0.57
N GLU A 6 -40.73 -2.03 0.52
CA GLU A 6 -39.69 -0.99 0.52
C GLU A 6 -38.36 -1.65 0.18
N ALA A 7 -38.01 -1.62 -1.10
CA ALA A 7 -36.68 -2.00 -1.56
C ALA A 7 -35.67 -1.16 -0.76
N MET A 8 -34.76 -1.84 -0.05
CA MET A 8 -33.61 -1.25 0.59
C MET A 8 -32.90 -0.31 -0.40
N ARG A 9 -33.22 0.99 -0.32
CA ARG A 9 -32.53 2.03 -1.08
C ARG A 9 -31.15 2.19 -0.46
N PHE A 10 -30.16 1.45 -0.97
CA PHE A 10 -28.75 1.76 -0.71
C PHE A 10 -28.52 3.23 -1.08
N PRO A 11 -27.82 4.00 -0.24
CA PRO A 11 -27.72 5.43 -0.42
C PRO A 11 -27.10 5.79 -1.76
N SER A 12 -27.92 6.40 -2.63
CA SER A 12 -27.56 6.92 -3.96
C SER A 12 -26.51 8.04 -3.93
N LEU A 13 -26.03 8.38 -2.74
CA LEU A 13 -25.32 9.61 -2.42
C LEU A 13 -23.79 9.55 -2.59
N LEU A 14 -23.16 8.36 -2.74
CA LEU A 14 -21.69 8.25 -2.81
C LEU A 14 -21.08 8.96 -4.04
N PHE A 15 -21.88 9.36 -5.02
CA PHE A 15 -21.41 9.99 -6.25
C PHE A 15 -22.30 11.14 -6.76
N GLN A 16 -23.14 11.74 -5.91
CA GLN A 16 -23.87 12.95 -6.32
C GLN A 16 -22.91 14.15 -6.44
N HIS A 17 -23.03 14.88 -7.54
CA HIS A 17 -22.26 16.09 -7.79
C HIS A 17 -22.60 17.19 -6.77
N ALA A 18 -21.69 17.49 -5.85
CA ALA A 18 -21.67 18.79 -5.25
C ALA A 18 -20.98 19.75 -6.25
N PRO A 19 -21.58 20.91 -6.59
CA PRO A 19 -20.93 21.88 -7.47
C PRO A 19 -19.66 22.39 -6.76
N SER A 20 -18.52 22.27 -7.43
CA SER A 20 -17.25 22.81 -6.97
C SER A 20 -17.24 24.32 -7.15
N SER A 21 -17.60 25.07 -6.13
CA SER A 21 -17.36 26.51 -6.05
C SER A 21 -15.93 26.79 -5.55
N GLU A 22 -14.92 26.41 -6.29
CA GLU A 22 -13.53 26.82 -5.99
C GLU A 22 -13.14 27.99 -6.89
N THR A 23 -12.94 29.16 -6.27
CA THR A 23 -12.34 30.34 -6.87
C THR A 23 -10.89 30.08 -7.32
N PRO A 24 -10.38 30.78 -8.36
CA PRO A 24 -9.04 30.55 -8.93
C PRO A 24 -7.87 30.68 -7.94
N ALA A 25 -8.02 31.48 -6.88
CA ALA A 25 -7.01 31.64 -5.81
C ALA A 25 -6.76 30.35 -4.99
N GLY A 26 -7.73 29.43 -4.93
CA GLY A 26 -7.59 28.16 -4.23
C GLY A 26 -6.72 27.12 -4.95
N LYS A 27 -6.54 27.24 -6.27
CA LYS A 27 -5.81 26.24 -7.07
C LYS A 27 -4.30 26.25 -6.86
N SER A 28 -3.69 27.44 -6.74
CA SER A 28 -2.24 27.59 -6.53
C SER A 28 -1.80 27.09 -5.15
N GLY A 29 -2.53 27.45 -4.10
CA GLY A 29 -2.27 26.92 -2.75
C GLY A 29 -2.44 25.39 -2.63
N SER A 30 -3.36 24.84 -3.40
CA SER A 30 -3.55 23.39 -3.49
C SER A 30 -2.36 22.68 -4.13
N LEU A 31 -1.78 23.22 -5.20
CA LEU A 31 -0.62 22.65 -5.88
C LEU A 31 0.62 22.66 -4.99
N LEU A 32 0.95 23.83 -4.39
CA LEU A 32 2.09 23.95 -3.48
C LEU A 32 1.97 22.96 -2.30
N ARG A 33 0.80 22.85 -1.69
CA ARG A 33 0.57 21.86 -0.61
C ARG A 33 0.84 20.46 -1.09
N ARG A 34 0.36 20.05 -2.27
CA ARG A 34 0.61 18.71 -2.83
C ARG A 34 2.09 18.45 -3.03
N VAL A 35 2.83 19.40 -3.58
CA VAL A 35 4.29 19.32 -3.74
C VAL A 35 4.95 19.13 -2.38
N LEU A 36 4.68 20.03 -1.43
CA LEU A 36 5.29 20.00 -0.11
C LEU A 36 5.00 18.71 0.65
N VAL A 37 3.75 18.23 0.67
CA VAL A 37 3.39 16.99 1.34
C VAL A 37 4.09 15.80 0.67
N THR A 38 4.16 15.75 -0.65
CA THR A 38 4.86 14.67 -1.37
C THR A 38 6.35 14.66 -1.03
N LEU A 39 7.00 15.83 -1.06
CA LEU A 39 8.41 15.95 -0.69
C LEU A 39 8.66 15.58 0.78
N VAL A 40 7.77 15.97 1.69
CA VAL A 40 7.85 15.57 3.11
C VAL A 40 7.75 14.06 3.27
N VAL A 41 6.81 13.40 2.57
CA VAL A 41 6.71 11.92 2.59
C VAL A 41 7.99 11.27 2.09
N MET A 42 8.52 11.74 0.96
CA MET A 42 9.78 11.20 0.41
C MET A 42 10.96 11.43 1.36
N ALA A 43 11.08 12.62 1.94
CA ALA A 43 12.14 12.95 2.90
C ALA A 43 12.01 12.11 4.17
N LEU A 44 10.81 11.94 4.72
CA LEU A 44 10.57 11.07 5.88
C LEU A 44 11.04 9.64 5.63
N ILE A 45 10.70 9.06 4.50
CA ILE A 45 11.08 7.69 4.16
C ILE A 45 12.59 7.59 3.92
N ALA A 46 13.18 8.54 3.20
CA ALA A 46 14.62 8.56 2.94
C ALA A 46 15.43 8.72 4.23
N THR A 47 14.98 9.58 5.16
CA THR A 47 15.67 9.76 6.46
C THR A 47 15.48 8.56 7.39
N ARG A 48 14.32 7.93 7.39
CA ARG A 48 14.05 6.71 8.19
C ARG A 48 14.93 5.54 7.76
N LYS A 49 15.17 5.38 6.46
CA LYS A 49 15.99 4.33 5.87
C LYS A 49 17.21 4.91 5.14
N HIS A 50 17.89 5.86 5.76
CA HIS A 50 19.06 6.54 5.16
C HIS A 50 20.15 5.55 4.72
N ASP A 51 20.28 4.42 5.41
CA ASP A 51 21.23 3.36 5.08
C ASP A 51 21.10 2.83 3.66
N ASN A 52 19.89 2.81 3.09
CA ASN A 52 19.73 2.44 1.69
C ASN A 52 20.44 3.38 0.70
N PHE A 53 20.88 4.56 1.16
CA PHE A 53 21.63 5.54 0.36
C PHE A 53 23.09 5.67 0.78
N THR A 54 23.41 5.46 2.06
CA THR A 54 24.77 5.61 2.61
C THR A 54 25.54 4.28 2.64
N ASN A 55 24.85 3.15 2.77
CA ASN A 55 25.36 1.80 2.72
C ASN A 55 24.42 0.92 1.86
N PRO A 56 24.31 1.19 0.53
CA PRO A 56 23.30 0.61 -0.32
C PRO A 56 23.50 -0.88 -0.52
N GLN A 57 22.49 -1.66 -0.16
CA GLN A 57 22.50 -3.11 -0.24
C GLN A 57 21.17 -3.65 -0.75
N PHE A 58 21.17 -4.85 -1.30
CA PHE A 58 19.93 -5.52 -1.70
C PHE A 58 19.15 -6.05 -0.50
N TRP A 59 17.83 -5.99 -0.65
CA TRP A 59 16.90 -6.56 0.30
C TRP A 59 16.14 -7.75 -0.31
N ALA A 60 16.16 -8.90 0.34
CA ALA A 60 15.34 -10.06 0.04
C ALA A 60 15.21 -10.36 -1.47
N GLU A 61 13.99 -10.41 -1.98
CA GLU A 61 13.67 -10.69 -3.37
C GLU A 61 14.13 -9.61 -4.35
N ASP A 62 14.47 -8.41 -3.89
CA ASP A 62 15.04 -7.36 -4.74
C ASP A 62 16.32 -7.85 -5.41
N GLY A 63 17.22 -8.48 -4.64
CA GLY A 63 18.46 -9.06 -5.13
C GLY A 63 18.30 -10.49 -5.61
N SER A 64 17.78 -11.37 -4.74
CA SER A 64 17.76 -12.81 -4.98
C SER A 64 16.85 -13.25 -6.13
N LEU A 65 15.84 -12.44 -6.47
CA LEU A 65 14.88 -12.75 -7.52
C LEU A 65 14.90 -11.69 -8.63
N PHE A 66 14.52 -10.45 -8.34
CA PHE A 66 14.24 -9.46 -9.40
C PHE A 66 15.52 -9.04 -10.14
N PHE A 67 16.58 -8.69 -9.39
CA PHE A 67 17.88 -8.39 -9.99
C PHE A 67 18.48 -9.61 -10.71
N ALA A 68 18.53 -10.76 -10.03
CA ALA A 68 19.10 -11.99 -10.59
C ALA A 68 18.36 -12.45 -11.87
N ASP A 69 17.03 -12.45 -11.85
CA ASP A 69 16.21 -12.80 -13.01
C ASP A 69 16.44 -11.83 -14.18
N ALA A 70 16.53 -10.52 -13.91
CA ALA A 70 16.74 -9.51 -14.94
C ALA A 70 18.13 -9.65 -15.62
N GLU A 71 19.19 -9.88 -14.83
CA GLU A 71 20.55 -10.08 -15.34
C GLU A 71 20.69 -11.38 -16.17
N ILE A 72 20.01 -12.45 -15.75
CA ILE A 72 20.17 -13.78 -16.38
C ILE A 72 19.24 -13.94 -17.58
N PHE A 73 18.00 -13.50 -17.49
CA PHE A 73 16.95 -13.82 -18.46
C PHE A 73 16.45 -12.58 -19.24
N GLY A 74 16.86 -11.38 -18.85
CA GLY A 74 16.46 -10.13 -19.53
C GLY A 74 14.95 -9.92 -19.56
N TRP A 75 14.44 -9.37 -20.66
CA TRP A 75 13.02 -9.01 -20.83
C TRP A 75 12.03 -10.17 -20.78
N SER A 76 12.52 -11.41 -20.95
CA SER A 76 11.64 -12.60 -20.95
C SER A 76 10.92 -12.85 -19.60
N VAL A 77 11.42 -12.25 -18.52
CA VAL A 77 10.85 -12.42 -17.18
C VAL A 77 9.80 -11.39 -16.78
N ILE A 78 9.50 -10.41 -17.64
CA ILE A 78 8.59 -9.30 -17.28
C ILE A 78 7.23 -9.80 -16.77
N PHE A 79 6.68 -10.84 -17.37
CA PHE A 79 5.40 -11.43 -16.97
C PHE A 79 5.56 -12.75 -16.23
N ARG A 80 6.77 -13.09 -15.79
CA ARG A 80 6.98 -14.27 -14.96
C ARG A 80 6.41 -14.04 -13.56
N SER A 81 5.50 -14.91 -13.14
CA SER A 81 4.91 -14.84 -11.81
C SER A 81 5.89 -15.24 -10.70
N TYR A 82 5.72 -14.65 -9.54
CA TYR A 82 6.34 -15.05 -8.29
C TYR A 82 5.25 -15.11 -7.20
N GLU A 83 5.29 -16.09 -6.32
CA GLU A 83 4.26 -16.34 -5.31
C GLU A 83 2.82 -16.38 -5.86
N SER A 84 2.67 -16.85 -7.10
CA SER A 84 1.40 -16.99 -7.83
C SER A 84 0.74 -15.69 -8.29
N TYR A 85 1.47 -14.58 -8.39
CA TYR A 85 0.99 -13.34 -8.98
C TYR A 85 2.10 -12.58 -9.72
N LEU A 86 1.67 -11.62 -10.53
CA LEU A 86 2.58 -10.80 -11.33
C LEU A 86 3.18 -9.68 -10.48
N HIS A 87 4.41 -9.30 -10.83
CA HIS A 87 5.17 -8.22 -10.20
C HIS A 87 5.72 -7.26 -11.26
N LEU A 88 4.82 -6.69 -12.09
CA LEU A 88 5.23 -5.91 -13.26
C LEU A 88 6.20 -4.78 -12.90
N LEU A 89 5.88 -3.95 -11.91
CA LEU A 89 6.69 -2.78 -11.56
C LEU A 89 8.08 -3.16 -11.02
N PRO A 90 8.23 -4.08 -10.05
CA PRO A 90 9.54 -4.58 -9.65
C PRO A 90 10.37 -5.11 -10.82
N ARG A 91 9.77 -5.85 -11.73
CA ARG A 91 10.46 -6.42 -12.89
C ARG A 91 10.90 -5.35 -13.90
N LEU A 92 10.06 -4.32 -14.14
CA LEU A 92 10.43 -3.19 -14.99
C LEU A 92 11.61 -2.40 -14.41
N ILE A 93 11.59 -2.16 -13.09
CA ILE A 93 12.69 -1.47 -12.40
C ILE A 93 13.95 -2.33 -12.46
N ALA A 94 13.86 -3.62 -12.18
CA ALA A 94 14.98 -4.53 -12.26
C ALA A 94 15.56 -4.63 -13.69
N GLN A 95 14.69 -4.67 -14.70
CA GLN A 95 15.13 -4.67 -16.10
C GLN A 95 15.87 -3.36 -16.44
N GLY A 96 15.40 -2.21 -15.93
CA GLY A 96 16.11 -0.94 -16.11
C GLY A 96 17.51 -0.94 -15.50
N SER A 97 17.74 -1.70 -14.42
CA SER A 97 19.04 -1.78 -13.76
C SER A 97 20.12 -2.51 -14.57
N THR A 98 19.74 -3.36 -15.53
CA THR A 98 20.71 -4.08 -16.38
C THR A 98 21.56 -3.16 -17.26
N TYR A 99 21.10 -1.90 -17.45
CA TYR A 99 21.83 -0.86 -18.20
C TYR A 99 22.74 -0.01 -17.29
N LEU A 100 22.81 -0.31 -16.00
CA LEU A 100 23.56 0.48 -15.03
C LEU A 100 24.81 -0.27 -14.51
N PRO A 101 25.82 0.47 -14.01
CA PRO A 101 26.92 -0.16 -13.26
C PRO A 101 26.40 -0.94 -12.06
N LEU A 102 26.91 -2.15 -11.83
CA LEU A 102 26.48 -3.03 -10.75
C LEU A 102 26.55 -2.38 -9.37
N SER A 103 27.59 -1.55 -9.13
CA SER A 103 27.80 -0.90 -7.83
C SER A 103 26.66 0.00 -7.38
N ILE A 104 25.91 0.60 -8.32
CA ILE A 104 24.83 1.54 -8.00
C ILE A 104 23.41 0.91 -8.01
N ILE A 105 23.28 -0.37 -8.34
CA ILE A 105 21.95 -0.97 -8.52
C ILE A 105 21.13 -0.95 -7.23
N PRO A 106 21.66 -1.25 -6.03
CA PRO A 106 20.84 -1.17 -4.80
C PRO A 106 20.31 0.24 -4.54
N VAL A 107 21.13 1.29 -4.74
CA VAL A 107 20.67 2.67 -4.57
C VAL A 107 19.66 3.08 -5.64
N TYR A 108 19.81 2.56 -6.87
CA TYR A 108 18.83 2.75 -7.94
C TYR A 108 17.47 2.14 -7.55
N PHE A 109 17.44 0.92 -6.98
CA PHE A 109 16.21 0.28 -6.51
C PHE A 109 15.54 1.09 -5.41
N ALA A 110 16.30 1.52 -4.40
CA ALA A 110 15.79 2.36 -3.33
C ALA A 110 15.23 3.69 -3.86
N THR A 111 15.94 4.33 -4.78
CA THR A 111 15.52 5.59 -5.42
C THR A 111 14.24 5.40 -6.24
N ALA A 112 14.17 4.34 -7.06
CA ALA A 112 12.96 4.03 -7.84
C ALA A 112 11.75 3.78 -6.92
N ALA A 113 11.93 3.00 -5.85
CA ALA A 113 10.87 2.76 -4.87
C ALA A 113 10.41 4.05 -4.16
N LEU A 114 11.34 4.96 -3.86
CA LEU A 114 11.04 6.27 -3.28
C LEU A 114 10.20 7.13 -4.24
N PHE A 115 10.57 7.17 -5.52
CA PHE A 115 9.80 7.93 -6.52
C PHE A 115 8.41 7.34 -6.77
N VAL A 116 8.26 6.01 -6.80
CA VAL A 116 6.95 5.35 -6.87
C VAL A 116 6.10 5.73 -5.66
N THR A 117 6.67 5.72 -4.47
CA THR A 117 5.96 6.13 -3.24
C THR A 117 5.55 7.60 -3.32
N GLY A 118 6.43 8.49 -3.80
CA GLY A 118 6.11 9.89 -4.07
C GLY A 118 4.98 10.05 -5.08
N ALA A 119 4.98 9.27 -6.17
CA ALA A 119 3.92 9.30 -7.17
C ALA A 119 2.56 8.87 -6.60
N ILE A 120 2.52 7.86 -5.73
CA ILE A 120 1.28 7.45 -5.04
C ILE A 120 0.84 8.52 -4.04
N ALA A 121 1.76 9.08 -3.24
CA ALA A 121 1.47 10.18 -2.33
C ALA A 121 0.91 11.40 -3.08
N TRP A 122 1.45 11.70 -4.26
CA TRP A 122 0.91 12.73 -5.15
C TRP A 122 -0.48 12.39 -5.67
N ALA A 123 -0.70 11.16 -6.15
CA ALA A 123 -1.96 10.73 -6.75
C ALA A 123 -3.14 10.82 -5.78
N ILE A 124 -2.94 10.39 -4.52
CA ILE A 124 -4.01 10.40 -3.51
C ILE A 124 -4.34 11.81 -2.97
N GLN A 125 -3.57 12.81 -3.34
CA GLN A 125 -3.89 14.23 -3.11
C GLN A 125 -4.60 14.90 -4.30
N SER A 126 -5.00 14.11 -5.31
CA SER A 126 -5.69 14.63 -6.49
C SER A 126 -6.96 15.39 -6.11
N PRO A 127 -7.23 16.57 -6.71
CA PRO A 127 -8.50 17.27 -6.53
C PRO A 127 -9.70 16.47 -7.07
N ARG A 128 -9.47 15.45 -7.90
CA ARG A 128 -10.49 14.52 -8.38
C ARG A 128 -10.88 13.48 -7.32
N LEU A 129 -10.06 13.31 -6.28
CA LEU A 129 -10.35 12.33 -5.24
C LEU A 129 -11.45 12.81 -4.32
N ARG A 130 -12.50 12.02 -4.20
CA ARG A 130 -13.67 12.33 -3.36
C ARG A 130 -13.44 12.07 -1.86
N ILE A 131 -12.36 11.38 -1.50
CA ILE A 131 -12.03 11.08 -0.11
C ILE A 131 -11.42 12.33 0.53
N PRO A 132 -11.99 12.84 1.64
CA PRO A 132 -11.41 14.01 2.34
C PRO A 132 -10.00 13.74 2.86
N ALA A 133 -9.26 14.81 3.15
CA ALA A 133 -7.94 14.76 3.76
C ALA A 133 -6.92 13.86 3.01
N GLY A 134 -6.89 13.88 1.68
CA GLY A 134 -5.92 13.13 0.87
C GLY A 134 -4.46 13.47 1.24
N TRP A 135 -4.17 14.69 1.70
CA TRP A 135 -2.87 15.08 2.25
C TRP A 135 -2.50 14.32 3.53
N ALA A 136 -3.48 14.01 4.40
CA ALA A 136 -3.24 13.22 5.60
C ALA A 136 -3.03 11.74 5.25
N GLY A 137 -3.75 11.21 4.25
CA GLY A 137 -3.49 9.89 3.68
C GLY A 137 -2.08 9.77 3.10
N ALA A 138 -1.60 10.80 2.40
CA ALA A 138 -0.23 10.85 1.89
C ALA A 138 0.79 10.85 3.03
N LEU A 139 0.62 11.69 4.05
CA LEU A 139 1.49 11.69 5.22
C LEU A 139 1.46 10.35 5.97
N ALA A 140 0.30 9.70 6.08
CA ALA A 140 0.18 8.39 6.71
C ALA A 140 1.10 7.35 6.06
N ILE A 141 1.30 7.39 4.73
CA ILE A 141 2.25 6.49 4.03
C ILE A 141 3.65 6.58 4.67
N GLY A 142 4.14 7.79 4.99
CA GLY A 142 5.47 7.98 5.59
C GLY A 142 5.51 7.88 7.12
N LEU A 143 4.35 8.04 7.80
CA LEU A 143 4.27 8.13 9.26
C LEU A 143 3.87 6.81 9.94
N ILE A 144 3.35 5.81 9.20
CA ILE A 144 3.07 4.50 9.80
C ILE A 144 4.34 3.92 10.43
N PRO A 145 4.30 3.54 11.72
CA PRO A 145 5.42 2.91 12.40
C PRO A 145 5.61 1.50 11.89
N HIS A 146 6.51 1.34 10.93
CA HIS A 146 6.76 0.11 10.21
C HIS A 146 8.27 -0.12 10.12
N ARG A 147 8.74 -1.33 10.41
CA ARG A 147 10.18 -1.64 10.36
C ARG A 147 10.64 -2.11 8.98
N GLY A 148 10.69 -1.20 8.04
CA GLY A 148 11.57 -1.28 6.88
C GLY A 148 11.20 -2.19 5.73
N GLU A 149 10.35 -3.17 5.87
CA GLU A 149 10.05 -4.09 4.76
C GLU A 149 9.39 -3.39 3.56
N VAL A 150 8.46 -2.45 3.81
CA VAL A 150 7.68 -1.81 2.75
C VAL A 150 8.43 -0.69 2.05
N TYR A 151 9.29 0.01 2.80
CA TYR A 151 9.97 1.19 2.26
C TYR A 151 11.26 0.84 1.54
N LEU A 152 11.48 1.52 0.41
CA LEU A 152 12.69 1.47 -0.42
C LEU A 152 13.05 0.07 -0.94
N ALA A 153 12.11 -0.88 -0.91
CA ALA A 153 12.25 -2.22 -1.48
C ALA A 153 11.28 -2.38 -2.65
N ILE A 154 11.80 -2.75 -3.83
CA ILE A 154 10.95 -2.87 -5.04
C ILE A 154 9.98 -4.06 -4.95
N CYS A 155 10.36 -5.14 -4.29
CA CYS A 155 9.50 -6.32 -4.08
C CYS A 155 8.21 -5.98 -3.32
N ASN A 156 8.23 -4.95 -2.49
CA ASN A 156 7.11 -4.53 -1.66
C ASN A 156 6.30 -3.36 -2.23
N LEU A 157 6.62 -2.87 -3.43
CA LEU A 157 5.88 -1.78 -4.08
C LEU A 157 4.39 -2.09 -4.31
N GLN A 158 4.02 -3.37 -4.34
CA GLN A 158 2.62 -3.78 -4.39
C GLN A 158 1.77 -3.19 -3.25
N TRP A 159 2.32 -3.04 -2.04
CA TRP A 159 1.62 -2.49 -0.89
C TRP A 159 1.42 -0.97 -1.02
N ILE A 160 2.40 -0.28 -1.56
CA ILE A 160 2.31 1.16 -1.83
C ILE A 160 1.33 1.43 -2.98
N THR A 161 1.46 0.71 -4.09
CA THR A 161 0.61 0.90 -5.27
C THR A 161 -0.85 0.51 -5.01
N ALA A 162 -1.13 -0.42 -4.09
CA ALA A 162 -2.47 -0.77 -3.66
C ALA A 162 -3.25 0.44 -3.12
N ILE A 163 -2.60 1.34 -2.36
CA ILE A 163 -3.23 2.57 -1.86
C ILE A 163 -3.70 3.45 -3.02
N GLY A 164 -2.85 3.61 -4.05
CA GLY A 164 -3.19 4.32 -5.28
C GLY A 164 -4.35 3.68 -6.04
N LEU A 165 -4.38 2.35 -6.09
CA LEU A 165 -5.42 1.58 -6.77
C LEU A 165 -6.81 1.77 -6.12
N PHE A 166 -6.90 1.68 -4.78
CA PHE A 166 -8.14 1.96 -4.05
C PHE A 166 -8.57 3.43 -4.17
N ALA A 167 -7.61 4.36 -4.16
CA ALA A 167 -7.89 5.78 -4.36
C ALA A 167 -8.41 6.05 -5.78
N LEU A 168 -7.82 5.43 -6.82
CA LEU A 168 -8.27 5.58 -8.20
C LEU A 168 -9.73 5.16 -8.38
N ALA A 169 -10.17 4.09 -7.71
CA ALA A 169 -11.57 3.69 -7.73
C ALA A 169 -12.52 4.78 -7.18
N ALA A 170 -12.04 5.64 -6.29
CA ALA A 170 -12.78 6.76 -5.70
C ALA A 170 -12.65 8.09 -6.46
N MET A 171 -11.73 8.22 -7.42
CA MET A 171 -11.52 9.44 -8.18
C MET A 171 -12.66 9.74 -9.16
N ASP A 172 -12.92 11.01 -9.40
CA ASP A 172 -13.77 11.45 -10.51
C ASP A 172 -13.17 11.05 -11.86
N ASP A 173 -14.03 10.98 -12.88
CA ASP A 173 -13.59 10.61 -14.21
C ASP A 173 -12.58 11.62 -14.75
N ALA A 174 -11.58 11.10 -15.45
CA ALA A 174 -10.55 11.92 -16.09
C ALA A 174 -11.16 12.81 -17.18
N ARG A 175 -10.82 14.10 -17.14
CA ARG A 175 -11.32 15.11 -18.09
C ARG A 175 -10.30 15.42 -19.18
N THR A 176 -9.01 15.35 -18.83
CA THR A 176 -7.90 15.65 -19.76
C THR A 176 -7.22 14.36 -20.22
N THR A 177 -6.51 14.43 -21.36
CA THR A 177 -5.70 13.31 -21.85
C THR A 177 -4.61 12.92 -20.85
N GLY A 178 -3.96 13.89 -20.20
CA GLY A 178 -2.95 13.63 -19.18
C GLY A 178 -3.51 12.88 -17.97
N GLU A 179 -4.72 13.24 -17.49
CA GLU A 179 -5.40 12.51 -16.42
C GLU A 179 -5.74 11.08 -16.85
N ARG A 180 -6.19 10.89 -18.10
CA ARG A 180 -6.49 9.55 -18.64
C ARG A 180 -5.24 8.68 -18.70
N ILE A 181 -4.15 9.21 -19.20
CA ILE A 181 -2.85 8.50 -19.24
C ILE A 181 -2.40 8.14 -17.81
N GLY A 182 -2.52 9.08 -16.86
CA GLY A 182 -2.20 8.83 -15.46
C GLY A 182 -3.05 7.74 -14.81
N ASP A 183 -4.37 7.77 -15.05
CA ASP A 183 -5.30 6.74 -14.54
C ASP A 183 -4.99 5.36 -15.13
N LEU A 184 -4.75 5.28 -16.46
CA LEU A 184 -4.42 4.03 -17.13
C LEU A 184 -3.06 3.50 -16.67
N GLY A 185 -2.05 4.36 -16.61
CA GLY A 185 -0.72 4.00 -16.13
C GLY A 185 -0.76 3.47 -14.69
N LEU A 186 -1.43 4.18 -13.80
CA LEU A 186 -1.61 3.72 -12.41
C LEU A 186 -2.36 2.39 -12.35
N LEU A 187 -3.47 2.25 -13.09
CA LEU A 187 -4.28 1.02 -13.04
C LEU A 187 -3.52 -0.18 -13.61
N ILE A 188 -2.84 -0.04 -14.75
CA ILE A 188 -2.10 -1.14 -15.37
C ILE A 188 -0.89 -1.52 -14.51
N VAL A 189 -0.10 -0.52 -14.10
CA VAL A 189 1.13 -0.79 -13.32
C VAL A 189 0.78 -1.36 -11.95
N ALA A 190 -0.12 -0.72 -11.20
CA ALA A 190 -0.55 -1.22 -9.89
C ALA A 190 -1.37 -2.51 -10.00
N GLY A 191 -2.21 -2.61 -11.04
CA GLY A 191 -3.07 -3.75 -11.28
C GLY A 191 -2.31 -5.03 -11.67
N LEU A 192 -1.11 -4.91 -12.24
CA LEU A 192 -0.22 -6.03 -12.56
C LEU A 192 0.96 -6.15 -11.56
N THR A 193 0.92 -5.37 -10.47
CA THR A 193 1.93 -5.42 -9.40
C THR A 193 1.28 -5.91 -8.11
N GLY A 194 1.18 -7.22 -7.96
CA GLY A 194 0.51 -7.86 -6.83
C GLY A 194 -1.01 -8.02 -7.02
N PRO A 195 -1.65 -8.83 -6.17
CA PRO A 195 -3.03 -9.29 -6.37
C PRO A 195 -4.10 -8.26 -5.95
N PHE A 196 -3.73 -7.03 -5.59
CA PHE A 196 -4.65 -6.04 -5.00
C PHE A 196 -5.76 -5.58 -5.96
N VAL A 197 -5.56 -5.69 -7.27
CA VAL A 197 -6.61 -5.40 -8.26
C VAL A 197 -7.81 -6.34 -8.09
N ILE A 198 -7.60 -7.59 -7.68
CA ILE A 198 -8.68 -8.56 -7.39
C ILE A 198 -9.55 -8.03 -6.25
N LEU A 199 -8.92 -7.49 -5.20
CA LEU A 199 -9.59 -6.91 -4.04
C LEU A 199 -10.27 -5.57 -4.35
N ALA A 200 -9.71 -4.79 -5.28
CA ALA A 200 -10.26 -3.51 -5.70
C ALA A 200 -11.35 -3.65 -6.79
N LEU A 201 -11.44 -4.79 -7.47
CA LEU A 201 -12.39 -5.01 -8.57
C LEU A 201 -13.85 -4.68 -8.23
N PRO A 202 -14.39 -5.06 -7.05
CA PRO A 202 -15.75 -4.69 -6.65
C PRO A 202 -15.98 -3.17 -6.63
N LEU A 203 -14.97 -2.37 -6.27
CA LEU A 203 -15.06 -0.91 -6.26
C LEU A 203 -15.08 -0.33 -7.67
N PHE A 204 -14.29 -0.87 -8.60
CA PHE A 204 -14.34 -0.49 -10.02
C PHE A 204 -15.68 -0.87 -10.66
N ALA A 205 -16.20 -2.05 -10.35
CA ALA A 205 -17.52 -2.48 -10.78
C ALA A 205 -18.61 -1.54 -10.24
N TRP A 206 -18.58 -1.24 -8.96
CA TRP A 206 -19.50 -0.30 -8.36
C TRP A 206 -19.40 1.10 -8.98
N ARG A 207 -18.18 1.63 -9.16
CA ARG A 207 -17.95 2.89 -9.86
C ARG A 207 -18.62 2.91 -11.24
N ALA A 208 -18.42 1.88 -12.06
CA ALA A 208 -18.99 1.78 -13.42
C ALA A 208 -20.52 1.74 -13.39
N LEU A 209 -21.11 0.94 -12.51
CA LEU A 209 -22.57 0.82 -12.36
C LEU A 209 -23.23 2.11 -11.87
N ARG A 210 -22.53 2.88 -11.01
CA ARG A 210 -23.06 4.13 -10.45
C ARG A 210 -22.89 5.33 -11.38
N ARG A 211 -21.73 5.46 -12.01
CA ARG A 211 -21.43 6.61 -12.88
C ARG A 211 -21.95 6.43 -14.29
N ARG A 212 -22.00 5.19 -14.77
CA ARG A 212 -22.43 4.80 -16.14
C ARG A 212 -21.70 5.59 -17.23
N SER A 213 -20.45 6.03 -16.95
CA SER A 213 -19.63 6.74 -17.92
C SER A 213 -18.75 5.76 -18.70
N THR A 214 -18.46 6.08 -19.96
CA THR A 214 -17.52 5.30 -20.79
C THR A 214 -16.18 5.13 -20.10
N TRP A 215 -15.67 6.19 -19.43
CA TRP A 215 -14.39 6.12 -18.74
C TRP A 215 -14.40 5.13 -17.59
N SER A 216 -15.45 5.10 -16.79
CA SER A 216 -15.60 4.13 -15.70
C SER A 216 -15.67 2.69 -16.20
N PHE A 217 -16.30 2.44 -17.36
CA PHE A 217 -16.31 1.10 -17.98
C PHE A 217 -14.94 0.73 -18.57
N VAL A 218 -14.19 1.67 -19.14
CA VAL A 218 -12.80 1.44 -19.59
C VAL A 218 -11.92 0.99 -18.41
N LEU A 219 -11.97 1.73 -17.29
CA LEU A 219 -11.22 1.35 -16.09
C LEU A 219 -11.65 -0.02 -15.54
N LEU A 220 -12.95 -0.32 -15.53
CA LEU A 220 -13.44 -1.64 -15.14
C LEU A 220 -12.90 -2.74 -16.06
N GLY A 221 -12.95 -2.54 -17.38
CA GLY A 221 -12.42 -3.51 -18.36
C GLY A 221 -10.94 -3.80 -18.14
N ILE A 222 -10.13 -2.78 -17.88
CA ILE A 222 -8.70 -2.94 -17.56
C ILE A 222 -8.51 -3.66 -16.22
N ALA A 223 -9.27 -3.31 -15.18
CA ALA A 223 -9.21 -3.98 -13.89
C ALA A 223 -9.57 -5.47 -13.99
N VAL A 224 -10.59 -5.81 -14.81
CA VAL A 224 -10.93 -7.21 -15.14
C VAL A 224 -9.77 -7.89 -15.87
N GLY A 225 -9.18 -7.25 -16.89
CA GLY A 225 -8.03 -7.81 -17.62
C GLY A 225 -6.84 -8.10 -16.69
N CYS A 226 -6.47 -7.16 -15.82
CA CYS A 226 -5.41 -7.36 -14.82
C CYS A 226 -5.78 -8.51 -13.84
N THR A 227 -7.04 -8.58 -13.41
CA THR A 227 -7.52 -9.67 -12.55
C THR A 227 -7.38 -11.02 -13.24
N LEU A 228 -7.83 -11.14 -14.49
CA LEU A 228 -7.69 -12.38 -15.27
C LEU A 228 -6.22 -12.77 -15.47
N ALA A 229 -5.33 -11.80 -15.70
CA ALA A 229 -3.90 -12.05 -15.77
C ALA A 229 -3.35 -12.65 -14.47
N HIS A 230 -3.76 -12.17 -13.29
CA HIS A 230 -3.38 -12.79 -12.02
C HIS A 230 -4.00 -14.18 -11.84
N LEU A 231 -5.29 -14.34 -12.15
CA LEU A 231 -5.96 -15.64 -12.02
C LEU A 231 -5.33 -16.71 -12.93
N SER A 232 -4.79 -16.33 -14.08
CA SER A 232 -4.07 -17.27 -14.96
C SER A 232 -2.78 -17.80 -14.33
N THR A 233 -2.14 -17.05 -13.44
CA THR A 233 -0.92 -17.47 -12.74
C THR A 233 -1.20 -18.30 -11.48
N LEU A 234 -2.44 -18.31 -10.98
CA LEU A 234 -2.84 -19.15 -9.84
C LEU A 234 -3.04 -20.63 -10.24
N ARG A 235 -3.15 -20.91 -11.52
CA ARG A 235 -3.40 -22.27 -12.02
C ARG A 235 -2.18 -23.17 -11.76
N GLY A 236 -2.38 -24.24 -11.01
CA GLY A 236 -1.36 -25.25 -10.74
C GLY A 236 -0.67 -25.16 -9.38
N ARG A 237 -1.08 -24.24 -8.50
CA ARG A 237 -0.60 -24.28 -7.11
C ARG A 237 -1.41 -25.34 -6.34
N PRO A 238 -0.76 -26.35 -5.73
CA PRO A 238 -1.48 -27.24 -4.83
C PRO A 238 -2.05 -26.45 -3.67
N PRO A 239 -3.26 -26.78 -3.18
CA PRO A 239 -3.80 -26.16 -1.99
C PRO A 239 -2.81 -26.34 -0.84
N GLN A 240 -2.44 -25.25 -0.18
CA GLN A 240 -1.62 -25.36 1.03
C GLN A 240 -2.47 -26.04 2.11
N PRO A 241 -1.97 -27.10 2.76
CA PRO A 241 -2.71 -27.75 3.81
C PRO A 241 -3.01 -26.73 4.92
N ILE A 242 -4.27 -26.62 5.30
CA ILE A 242 -4.68 -25.91 6.51
C ILE A 242 -4.21 -26.79 7.67
N THR A 243 -3.05 -26.49 8.23
CA THR A 243 -2.38 -27.34 9.21
C THR A 243 -2.80 -27.09 10.64
N GLU A 244 -3.60 -26.05 10.92
CA GLU A 244 -4.01 -25.68 12.27
C GLU A 244 -5.50 -25.34 12.35
N ALA A 245 -6.09 -25.60 13.53
CA ALA A 245 -7.47 -25.26 13.79
C ALA A 245 -7.67 -23.75 13.67
N TRP A 246 -8.60 -23.34 12.81
CA TRP A 246 -8.94 -21.95 12.66
C TRP A 246 -9.71 -21.46 13.88
N HIS A 247 -9.13 -20.51 14.61
CA HIS A 247 -9.75 -19.87 15.77
C HIS A 247 -10.20 -18.45 15.41
N PRO A 248 -11.41 -18.25 14.86
CA PRO A 248 -11.81 -16.97 14.24
C PRO A 248 -11.74 -15.79 15.21
N ILE A 249 -12.10 -15.99 16.47
CA ILE A 249 -12.07 -14.92 17.49
C ILE A 249 -10.62 -14.51 17.80
N ARG A 250 -9.73 -15.49 17.99
CA ARG A 250 -8.30 -15.22 18.25
C ARG A 250 -7.65 -14.52 17.06
N HIS A 251 -7.93 -14.95 15.84
CA HIS A 251 -7.42 -14.32 14.63
C HIS A 251 -7.96 -12.90 14.45
N ALA A 252 -9.26 -12.70 14.67
CA ALA A 252 -9.85 -11.37 14.61
C ALA A 252 -9.24 -10.42 15.66
N ALA A 253 -9.07 -10.89 16.92
CA ALA A 253 -8.43 -10.11 17.97
C ALA A 253 -6.98 -9.73 17.62
N LEU A 254 -6.19 -10.67 17.10
CA LEU A 254 -4.82 -10.42 16.66
C LEU A 254 -4.76 -9.38 15.52
N ILE A 255 -5.62 -9.52 14.52
CA ILE A 255 -5.72 -8.59 13.40
C ILE A 255 -6.09 -7.19 13.88
N LEU A 256 -7.13 -7.06 14.70
CA LEU A 256 -7.56 -5.78 15.24
C LEU A 256 -6.47 -5.15 16.12
N GLN A 257 -5.77 -5.96 16.91
CA GLN A 257 -4.66 -5.50 17.72
C GLN A 257 -3.53 -4.94 16.85
N ARG A 258 -3.08 -5.66 15.83
CA ARG A 258 -1.97 -5.24 14.99
C ARG A 258 -2.33 -4.07 14.07
N THR A 259 -3.56 -3.98 13.58
CA THR A 259 -3.97 -2.95 12.62
C THR A 259 -4.40 -1.65 13.29
N TRP A 260 -5.07 -1.77 14.42
CA TRP A 260 -5.78 -0.63 15.01
C TRP A 260 -5.15 -0.19 16.32
N PHE A 261 -5.05 -1.13 17.26
CA PHE A 261 -4.66 -0.78 18.62
C PHE A 261 -3.18 -0.44 18.72
N ARG A 262 -2.32 -1.24 18.14
CA ARG A 262 -0.86 -1.02 18.15
C ARG A 262 -0.44 0.35 17.64
N LEU A 263 -1.16 0.89 16.65
CA LEU A 263 -0.88 2.23 16.14
C LEU A 263 -0.92 3.30 17.24
N PHE A 264 -1.85 3.18 18.19
CA PHE A 264 -2.12 4.22 19.19
C PHE A 264 -1.65 3.87 20.60
N THR A 265 -1.29 2.64 20.88
CA THR A 265 -0.86 2.19 22.20
C THR A 265 0.54 1.60 22.24
N GLY A 266 1.17 1.40 21.08
CA GLY A 266 2.43 0.70 20.99
C GLY A 266 2.32 -0.83 21.14
N PRO A 267 3.43 -1.53 21.41
CA PRO A 267 3.52 -2.98 21.41
C PRO A 267 2.91 -3.66 22.67
N ILE A 268 1.82 -3.15 23.16
CA ILE A 268 1.15 -3.73 24.33
C ILE A 268 0.30 -4.93 23.87
N ASP A 269 0.47 -6.06 24.52
CA ASP A 269 -0.37 -7.23 24.30
C ASP A 269 -1.69 -7.08 25.06
N ILE A 270 -2.78 -6.89 24.32
CA ILE A 270 -4.14 -6.72 24.86
C ILE A 270 -5.07 -7.91 24.54
N ARG A 271 -4.50 -9.07 24.22
CA ARG A 271 -5.29 -10.30 23.96
C ARG A 271 -6.03 -10.80 25.20
N THR A 272 -6.26 -9.93 26.17
CA THR A 272 -7.17 -10.16 27.30
C THR A 272 -8.62 -9.98 26.84
N ILE A 273 -9.55 -10.55 27.59
CA ILE A 273 -11.00 -10.38 27.34
C ILE A 273 -11.35 -8.89 27.32
N THR A 274 -10.85 -8.12 28.28
CA THR A 274 -11.07 -6.66 28.37
C THR A 274 -10.51 -5.93 27.13
N GLY A 275 -9.29 -6.25 26.71
CA GLY A 275 -8.66 -5.67 25.51
C GLY A 275 -9.46 -5.96 24.25
N THR A 276 -9.96 -7.19 24.08
CA THR A 276 -10.79 -7.56 22.94
C THR A 276 -12.09 -6.73 22.89
N TRP A 277 -12.74 -6.51 24.02
CA TRP A 277 -13.93 -5.66 24.08
C TRP A 277 -13.62 -4.19 23.75
N ILE A 278 -12.51 -3.65 24.22
CA ILE A 278 -12.05 -2.30 23.86
C ILE A 278 -11.89 -2.17 22.34
N LEU A 279 -11.26 -3.15 21.69
CA LEU A 279 -11.11 -3.16 20.23
C LEU A 279 -12.44 -3.20 19.49
N ILE A 280 -13.37 -4.04 19.95
CA ILE A 280 -14.71 -4.14 19.37
C ILE A 280 -15.44 -2.80 19.52
N LEU A 281 -15.39 -2.18 20.69
CA LEU A 281 -16.04 -0.89 20.95
C LEU A 281 -15.43 0.23 20.09
N LEU A 282 -14.09 0.31 19.95
CA LEU A 282 -13.43 1.30 19.11
C LEU A 282 -13.79 1.10 17.64
N SER A 283 -13.82 -0.14 17.17
CA SER A 283 -14.24 -0.47 15.81
C SER A 283 -15.70 -0.10 15.57
N ALA A 284 -16.59 -0.42 16.51
CA ALA A 284 -18.00 -0.05 16.45
C ALA A 284 -18.20 1.46 16.48
N ALA A 285 -17.45 2.20 17.32
CA ALA A 285 -17.48 3.65 17.39
C ALA A 285 -17.03 4.29 16.04
N THR A 286 -16.03 3.72 15.39
CA THR A 286 -15.58 4.18 14.06
C THR A 286 -16.66 3.96 13.00
N VAL A 287 -17.26 2.77 12.97
CA VAL A 287 -18.38 2.47 12.06
C VAL A 287 -19.58 3.39 12.34
N PHE A 288 -19.90 3.62 13.61
CA PHE A 288 -20.95 4.53 14.02
C PHE A 288 -20.64 5.97 13.60
N ALA A 289 -19.41 6.46 13.78
CA ALA A 289 -18.99 7.80 13.34
C ALA A 289 -19.10 7.96 11.82
N LEU A 290 -18.71 6.93 11.05
CA LEU A 290 -18.90 6.89 9.60
C LEU A 290 -20.39 6.95 9.22
N TRP A 291 -21.20 6.18 9.89
CA TRP A 291 -22.66 6.16 9.67
C TRP A 291 -23.31 7.50 10.03
N TRP A 292 -22.95 8.07 11.18
CA TRP A 292 -23.45 9.38 11.63
C TRP A 292 -23.05 10.50 10.68
N ARG A 293 -21.80 10.50 10.20
CA ARG A 293 -21.28 11.50 9.27
C ARG A 293 -21.45 11.12 7.80
N ARG A 294 -22.22 10.10 7.49
CA ARG A 294 -22.37 9.52 6.13
C ARG A 294 -22.60 10.54 5.02
N ALA A 295 -23.32 11.63 5.27
CA ALA A 295 -23.58 12.65 4.28
C ALA A 295 -22.35 13.50 3.91
N LYS A 296 -21.37 13.65 4.85
CA LYS A 296 -20.16 14.47 4.68
C LYS A 296 -18.92 13.67 4.27
N VAL A 297 -18.89 12.38 4.56
CA VAL A 297 -17.69 11.53 4.40
C VAL A 297 -18.00 10.20 3.68
N GLN A 298 -19.03 10.19 2.84
CA GLN A 298 -19.49 8.96 2.18
C GLN A 298 -18.40 8.20 1.45
N SER A 299 -17.50 8.92 0.75
CA SER A 299 -16.38 8.30 0.03
C SER A 299 -15.33 7.68 0.97
N ALA A 300 -15.31 8.06 2.26
CA ALA A 300 -14.40 7.46 3.23
C ALA A 300 -14.74 5.99 3.53
N TRP A 301 -15.95 5.52 3.22
CA TRP A 301 -16.29 4.09 3.27
C TRP A 301 -15.38 3.22 2.38
N ILE A 302 -14.83 3.80 1.31
CA ILE A 302 -13.85 3.10 0.45
C ILE A 302 -12.59 2.76 1.25
N LEU A 303 -12.13 3.67 2.12
CA LEU A 303 -10.97 3.39 2.99
C LEU A 303 -11.27 2.29 4.00
N PHE A 304 -12.46 2.30 4.60
CA PHE A 304 -12.89 1.24 5.50
C PHE A 304 -12.99 -0.10 4.77
N PHE A 305 -13.62 -0.12 3.59
CA PHE A 305 -13.67 -1.32 2.75
C PHE A 305 -12.26 -1.81 2.39
N ALA A 306 -11.36 -0.92 1.94
CA ALA A 306 -9.98 -1.28 1.60
C ALA A 306 -9.24 -1.88 2.81
N ALA A 307 -9.36 -1.26 3.99
CA ALA A 307 -8.76 -1.79 5.21
C ALA A 307 -9.28 -3.19 5.56
N VAL A 308 -10.58 -3.39 5.53
CA VAL A 308 -11.22 -4.67 5.88
C VAL A 308 -10.90 -5.76 4.86
N ILE A 309 -11.02 -5.48 3.56
CA ILE A 309 -10.81 -6.49 2.52
C ILE A 309 -9.35 -6.93 2.44
N VAL A 310 -8.40 -6.00 2.60
CA VAL A 310 -6.96 -6.33 2.61
C VAL A 310 -6.63 -7.20 3.82
N ILE A 311 -7.15 -6.86 5.00
CA ILE A 311 -6.96 -7.66 6.21
C ILE A 311 -7.60 -9.04 6.08
N ALA A 312 -8.81 -9.14 5.55
CA ALA A 312 -9.47 -10.43 5.33
C ALA A 312 -8.67 -11.31 4.37
N ALA A 313 -8.17 -10.73 3.26
CA ALA A 313 -7.31 -11.44 2.32
C ALA A 313 -5.97 -11.87 2.96
N THR A 314 -5.39 -11.02 3.80
CA THR A 314 -4.19 -11.32 4.58
C THR A 314 -4.44 -12.48 5.53
N GLY A 315 -5.53 -12.44 6.28
CA GLY A 315 -5.92 -13.50 7.22
C GLY A 315 -6.14 -14.86 6.53
N TYR A 316 -6.61 -14.82 5.28
CA TYR A 316 -6.77 -16.04 4.48
C TYR A 316 -5.43 -16.59 3.95
N LYS A 317 -4.53 -15.70 3.51
CA LYS A 317 -3.27 -16.12 2.85
C LYS A 317 -2.14 -16.43 3.83
N ALA A 318 -2.05 -15.68 4.91
CA ALA A 318 -0.93 -15.72 5.83
C ALA A 318 -1.29 -16.54 7.08
N ARG A 319 -0.29 -17.23 7.61
CA ARG A 319 -0.42 -17.97 8.88
C ARG A 319 -0.44 -17.01 10.06
N ILE A 320 -1.58 -16.37 10.29
CA ILE A 320 -1.77 -15.40 11.38
C ILE A 320 -1.54 -16.04 12.75
N ASP A 321 -1.81 -17.32 12.87
CA ASP A 321 -1.64 -18.14 14.07
C ASP A 321 -0.19 -18.22 14.56
N THR A 322 0.78 -18.09 13.64
CA THR A 322 2.21 -18.07 13.99
C THR A 322 2.72 -16.69 14.41
N TRP A 323 1.89 -15.64 14.33
CA TRP A 323 2.31 -14.28 14.63
C TRP A 323 2.02 -13.90 16.06
N ALA A 324 3.05 -13.49 16.80
CA ALA A 324 2.85 -12.85 18.10
C ALA A 324 2.28 -11.43 17.89
N ALA A 325 1.36 -11.02 18.76
CA ALA A 325 0.75 -9.70 18.70
C ALA A 325 1.79 -8.57 18.89
N THR A 326 2.83 -8.86 19.64
CA THR A 326 3.92 -7.95 19.97
C THR A 326 5.12 -8.08 19.04
N GLU A 327 5.13 -9.06 18.13
CA GLU A 327 6.23 -9.29 17.21
C GLU A 327 6.26 -8.21 16.14
N GLN A 328 7.39 -7.50 16.08
CA GLN A 328 7.53 -6.27 15.29
C GLN A 328 8.00 -6.49 13.86
N TYR A 329 8.71 -7.59 13.63
CA TYR A 329 9.51 -7.76 12.43
C TYR A 329 8.87 -8.66 11.39
N ASN A 330 7.95 -9.50 11.82
CA ASN A 330 7.40 -10.50 10.93
C ASN A 330 6.08 -10.04 10.36
N ALA A 331 6.04 -9.93 9.03
CA ALA A 331 4.83 -9.74 8.28
C ALA A 331 4.11 -8.37 8.47
N ASP A 332 4.78 -7.33 8.95
CA ASP A 332 4.19 -5.99 9.11
C ASP A 332 3.66 -5.42 7.78
N ARG A 333 4.27 -5.77 6.66
CA ARG A 333 3.77 -5.39 5.32
C ARG A 333 2.31 -5.73 5.08
N TYR A 334 1.83 -6.81 5.67
CA TYR A 334 0.43 -7.25 5.50
C TYR A 334 -0.60 -6.32 6.16
N PHE A 335 -0.20 -5.52 7.13
CA PHE A 335 -1.07 -4.57 7.83
C PHE A 335 -0.95 -3.15 7.27
N PHE A 336 0.13 -2.84 6.54
CA PHE A 336 0.47 -1.50 6.10
C PHE A 336 -0.66 -0.76 5.36
N VAL A 337 -1.27 -1.38 4.35
CA VAL A 337 -2.36 -0.76 3.57
C VAL A 337 -3.55 -0.43 4.48
N SER A 338 -3.88 -1.35 5.37
CA SER A 338 -4.99 -1.20 6.30
C SER A 338 -4.72 -0.11 7.33
N GLU A 339 -3.49 -0.03 7.85
CA GLU A 339 -3.06 1.01 8.76
C GLU A 339 -3.10 2.40 8.12
N VAL A 340 -2.58 2.55 6.90
CA VAL A 340 -2.68 3.80 6.13
C VAL A 340 -4.13 4.18 5.89
N CYS A 341 -4.97 3.25 5.46
CA CYS A 341 -6.39 3.50 5.22
C CYS A 341 -7.12 3.91 6.50
N LEU A 342 -6.82 3.31 7.64
CA LEU A 342 -7.44 3.63 8.93
C LEU A 342 -7.00 5.02 9.44
N VAL A 343 -5.72 5.33 9.40
CA VAL A 343 -5.22 6.67 9.77
C VAL A 343 -5.83 7.74 8.86
N TRP A 344 -5.87 7.49 7.56
CA TRP A 344 -6.54 8.40 6.61
C TRP A 344 -8.03 8.53 6.89
N LEU A 345 -8.73 7.44 7.17
CA LEU A 345 -10.15 7.43 7.53
C LEU A 345 -10.43 8.29 8.76
N LEU A 346 -9.64 8.12 9.82
CA LEU A 346 -9.77 8.94 11.04
C LEU A 346 -9.52 10.43 10.75
N ALA A 347 -8.49 10.75 9.98
CA ALA A 347 -8.21 12.11 9.55
C ALA A 347 -9.38 12.70 8.74
N ALA A 348 -9.97 11.92 7.83
CA ALA A 348 -11.12 12.32 7.04
C ALA A 348 -12.37 12.60 7.90
N LEU A 349 -12.58 11.80 8.96
CA LEU A 349 -13.66 12.03 9.93
C LEU A 349 -13.46 13.30 10.77
N CYS A 350 -12.21 13.60 11.11
CA CYS A 350 -11.87 14.74 11.96
C CYS A 350 -11.85 16.07 11.21
N VAL A 351 -11.28 16.11 10.00
CA VAL A 351 -10.95 17.35 9.28
C VAL A 351 -12.13 18.30 9.06
N SER A 352 -13.35 17.76 9.02
CA SER A 352 -14.60 18.54 8.84
C SER A 352 -15.10 19.24 10.10
N ALA A 353 -14.45 19.08 11.26
CA ALA A 353 -14.89 19.62 12.55
C ALA A 353 -14.18 20.93 12.96
N GLY A 354 -13.83 21.78 11.99
CA GLY A 354 -13.22 23.10 12.25
C GLY A 354 -11.83 23.02 12.87
N ILE A 355 -11.49 23.95 13.76
CA ILE A 355 -10.15 23.99 14.40
C ILE A 355 -9.91 22.76 15.28
N PHE A 356 -10.90 22.34 16.03
CA PHE A 356 -10.82 21.15 16.85
C PHE A 356 -10.55 19.89 16.02
N GLY A 357 -11.23 19.79 14.86
CA GLY A 357 -10.97 18.70 13.90
C GLY A 357 -9.55 18.70 13.34
N ARG A 358 -8.95 19.88 13.13
CA ARG A 358 -7.54 19.99 12.71
C ARG A 358 -6.58 19.50 13.78
N ILE A 359 -6.82 19.84 15.04
CA ILE A 359 -6.03 19.36 16.19
C ILE A 359 -6.14 17.83 16.29
N LEU A 360 -7.35 17.28 16.21
CA LEU A 360 -7.54 15.83 16.21
C LEU A 360 -6.88 15.13 15.00
N THR A 361 -6.91 15.75 13.82
CA THR A 361 -6.21 15.23 12.65
C THR A 361 -4.70 15.17 12.88
N ALA A 362 -4.13 16.23 13.47
CA ALA A 362 -2.71 16.24 13.83
C ALA A 362 -2.40 15.15 14.87
N ALA A 363 -3.23 14.99 15.89
CA ALA A 363 -3.08 13.93 16.89
C ALA A 363 -3.12 12.52 16.26
N VAL A 364 -4.05 12.27 15.35
CA VAL A 364 -4.17 11.00 14.63
C VAL A 364 -2.92 10.69 13.80
N LEU A 365 -2.25 11.69 13.23
CA LEU A 365 -1.04 11.51 12.46
C LEU A 365 0.21 11.36 13.34
N ILE A 366 0.29 12.06 14.46
CA ILE A 366 1.48 12.10 15.31
C ILE A 366 1.50 10.97 16.34
N ALA A 367 0.34 10.60 16.91
CA ALA A 367 0.27 9.60 17.96
C ALA A 367 0.88 8.25 17.57
N PRO A 368 0.64 7.69 16.36
CA PRO A 368 1.29 6.45 15.94
C PRO A 368 2.82 6.54 15.99
N VAL A 369 3.39 7.65 15.57
CA VAL A 369 4.86 7.87 15.60
C VAL A 369 5.35 8.02 17.03
N ALA A 370 4.70 8.84 17.84
CA ALA A 370 5.11 9.12 19.22
C ALA A 370 5.11 7.86 20.09
N VAL A 371 4.04 7.06 19.98
CA VAL A 371 3.87 5.83 20.78
C VAL A 371 4.78 4.69 20.30
N ASN A 372 5.13 4.67 19.00
CA ASN A 372 5.97 3.63 18.40
C ASN A 372 7.32 4.19 17.92
N PHE A 373 7.89 5.18 18.60
CA PHE A 373 9.06 5.90 18.11
C PHE A 373 10.28 5.00 17.88
N SER A 374 10.49 4.00 18.73
CA SER A 374 11.55 3.00 18.56
C SER A 374 11.41 2.16 17.28
N TRP A 375 10.21 2.09 16.71
CA TRP A 375 9.92 1.38 15.46
C TRP A 375 9.94 2.29 14.25
N PHE A 376 9.90 3.58 14.50
CA PHE A 376 9.98 4.58 13.47
C PHE A 376 11.42 4.80 12.99
N ILE A 377 12.40 4.61 13.88
CA ILE A 377 13.83 4.73 13.56
C ILE A 377 14.36 3.35 13.18
N TYR A 378 14.99 3.25 12.01
CA TYR A 378 15.65 2.02 11.59
C TYR A 378 17.09 1.99 12.08
N PRO A 379 17.55 0.91 12.74
CA PRO A 379 18.96 0.74 13.06
C PRO A 379 19.75 0.57 11.75
N PRO A 380 21.04 0.97 11.73
CA PRO A 380 21.93 0.69 10.61
C PRO A 380 21.98 -0.81 10.31
N GLU A 381 22.01 -1.15 9.05
CA GLU A 381 22.09 -2.53 8.58
C GLU A 381 23.57 -2.97 8.46
N ALA A 382 23.86 -4.25 8.71
CA ALA A 382 25.21 -4.77 8.55
C ALA A 382 25.64 -4.70 7.08
N ASP A 383 26.87 -4.24 6.83
CA ASP A 383 27.44 -4.19 5.47
C ASP A 383 27.68 -5.62 4.95
N GLN A 384 27.00 -5.96 3.86
CA GLN A 384 27.18 -7.23 3.14
C GLN A 384 28.23 -7.12 2.02
N HIS A 385 28.97 -6.02 1.96
CA HIS A 385 30.08 -5.77 1.03
C HIS A 385 29.68 -5.85 -0.46
N TRP A 386 28.50 -5.32 -0.80
CA TRP A 386 28.00 -5.36 -2.17
C TRP A 386 29.00 -4.85 -3.20
N SER A 387 29.76 -3.78 -2.92
CA SER A 387 30.75 -3.22 -3.83
C SER A 387 31.81 -4.23 -4.27
N THR A 388 32.29 -5.07 -3.33
CA THR A 388 33.27 -6.14 -3.58
C THR A 388 32.66 -7.21 -4.51
N TYR A 389 31.46 -7.66 -4.22
CA TYR A 389 30.79 -8.66 -5.05
C TYR A 389 30.41 -8.12 -6.44
N ALA A 390 30.01 -6.86 -6.51
CA ALA A 390 29.73 -6.19 -7.79
C ALA A 390 30.96 -6.18 -8.72
N ALA A 391 32.16 -5.93 -8.17
CA ALA A 391 33.41 -6.01 -8.91
C ALA A 391 33.68 -7.44 -9.44
N GLN A 392 33.51 -8.46 -8.58
CA GLN A 392 33.69 -9.86 -8.99
C GLN A 392 32.72 -10.28 -10.10
N ILE A 393 31.47 -9.86 -10.01
CA ILE A 393 30.44 -10.12 -11.04
C ILE A 393 30.83 -9.43 -12.34
N ALA A 394 31.33 -8.18 -12.29
CA ALA A 394 31.78 -7.42 -13.44
C ALA A 394 33.01 -8.07 -14.13
N GLU A 395 33.86 -8.73 -13.38
CA GLU A 395 35.00 -9.53 -13.87
C GLU A 395 34.56 -10.88 -14.48
N GLY A 396 33.29 -11.17 -14.56
CA GLY A 396 32.77 -12.43 -15.09
C GLY A 396 32.83 -13.62 -14.13
N LYS A 397 33.14 -13.39 -12.84
CA LYS A 397 33.22 -14.46 -11.84
C LYS A 397 31.83 -14.91 -11.40
N ARG A 398 31.62 -16.22 -11.33
CA ARG A 398 30.44 -16.79 -10.67
C ARG A 398 30.51 -16.46 -9.19
N THR A 399 29.47 -15.84 -8.66
CA THR A 399 29.48 -15.28 -7.31
C THR A 399 28.19 -15.62 -6.55
N GLU A 400 28.31 -16.00 -5.30
CA GLU A 400 27.20 -16.08 -4.35
C GLU A 400 27.33 -14.91 -3.38
N VAL A 401 26.32 -14.03 -3.35
CA VAL A 401 26.33 -12.79 -2.57
C VAL A 401 25.31 -12.91 -1.45
N PRO A 402 25.73 -12.88 -0.17
CA PRO A 402 24.78 -12.76 0.93
C PRO A 402 24.12 -11.38 0.89
N ILE A 403 22.83 -11.33 1.16
CA ILE A 403 22.05 -10.09 1.19
C ILE A 403 21.09 -10.08 2.40
N LEU A 404 20.51 -8.95 2.68
CA LEU A 404 19.53 -8.78 3.76
C LEU A 404 18.11 -9.22 3.32
N PRO A 405 17.29 -9.73 4.26
CA PRO A 405 17.67 -10.20 5.60
C PRO A 405 18.51 -11.47 5.54
N GLN A 406 19.18 -11.81 6.65
CA GLN A 406 20.06 -12.99 6.72
C GLN A 406 19.36 -14.25 6.17
N GLY A 407 20.07 -15.01 5.32
CA GLY A 407 19.57 -16.22 4.66
C GLY A 407 19.20 -16.02 3.20
N PHE A 408 19.07 -14.78 2.72
CA PHE A 408 18.93 -14.50 1.29
C PHE A 408 20.28 -14.44 0.60
N ILE A 409 20.36 -14.98 -0.62
CA ILE A 409 21.58 -15.07 -1.42
C ILE A 409 21.26 -14.74 -2.89
N ILE A 410 22.07 -13.88 -3.51
CA ILE A 410 22.10 -13.72 -4.96
C ILE A 410 23.06 -14.75 -5.53
N ARG A 411 22.63 -15.54 -6.51
CA ARG A 411 23.47 -16.42 -7.31
C ARG A 411 23.62 -15.85 -8.71
N HIS A 412 24.82 -15.35 -9.02
CA HIS A 412 25.09 -14.70 -10.29
C HIS A 412 26.18 -15.43 -11.07
N PRO A 413 25.97 -15.73 -12.38
CA PRO A 413 26.95 -16.47 -13.19
C PRO A 413 28.19 -15.63 -13.59
N GLY A 414 28.21 -14.33 -13.30
CA GLY A 414 29.14 -13.35 -13.82
C GLY A 414 28.56 -12.62 -15.05
N ARG A 415 28.86 -11.31 -15.23
CA ARG A 415 28.55 -10.58 -16.47
C ARG A 415 29.51 -11.06 -17.56
N ARG A 416 28.98 -11.32 -18.76
CA ARG A 416 29.76 -11.67 -19.95
C ARG A 416 30.07 -10.42 -20.76
#